data_3b7db413de18cb93c65607b42bb56012
#
_entry.id   3b7db413de18cb93c65607b42bb56012
#
_cell.length_a   1.000
_cell.length_b   1.000
_cell.length_c   1.000
_cell.angle_alpha   90.00
_cell.angle_beta   90.00
_cell.angle_gamma   90.00
#
_symmetry.space_group_name_H-M   'P 1'
#
loop_
_entity.id
_entity.type
_entity.pdbx_description
1 polymer ?
#
loop_
_entity_poly.entity_id
_entity_poly.type
_entity_poly.pdbx_seq_one_letter_code
_entity_poly.pdbx_strand_id
1 'polypeptide(L)'
;MLHNIFLFKGKKFQDLKDLNIYSYPNEIININDKNLVNMIITGHDQANLNNKNNIHNNLSIYNPDLTEKSNHYKIDKPVAQIVNDLNIYTSCINGKILVGLIFDEEDNPYDYKEIFEELLSELLINGTVYSFDDEIEIENLLISMFIDIRRYGDEIIEKPPKIVYHYQQELFIKVFLFGIDEVGKTSLVRRIKTGEFNDNFFAPTRKFNIEYIEKQEKGLLAFWDMPGQQNFRKKWLIGLQDSNIVVFMIDIANQIRFEESKKEFWNIVNRDDLFGIPLLIVGNKIDLIKSSEKSRENQLEKLKEELYDFFNFENIKHRDWAFLFTSVKTKHNLDAVIQTIFNLVAS
;
A
#
# COMPACT_ATOMS: atom_id res chain seq x y z
N MET A 1 -1.23 2.15 -11.88
CA MET A 1 -0.71 1.54 -10.63
C MET A 1 -1.64 0.42 -10.19
N LEU A 2 -1.12 -0.68 -9.56
CA LEU A 2 -1.96 -1.78 -9.07
C LEU A 2 -3.00 -1.27 -8.06
N HIS A 3 -4.27 -1.52 -8.33
CA HIS A 3 -5.39 -1.16 -7.46
C HIS A 3 -5.77 -2.27 -6.52
N ASN A 4 -6.02 -3.45 -7.08
CA ASN A 4 -6.45 -4.64 -6.36
C ASN A 4 -5.74 -5.88 -6.88
N ILE A 5 -5.63 -6.85 -5.99
CA ILE A 5 -5.48 -8.26 -6.32
C ILE A 5 -6.75 -8.98 -5.88
N PHE A 6 -7.18 -9.97 -6.65
CA PHE A 6 -8.34 -10.77 -6.30
C PHE A 6 -8.12 -12.26 -6.60
N LEU A 7 -8.91 -13.08 -5.91
CA LEU A 7 -8.95 -14.52 -6.10
C LEU A 7 -10.41 -14.97 -6.12
N PHE A 8 -10.81 -15.63 -7.22
CA PHE A 8 -12.09 -16.30 -7.32
C PHE A 8 -11.88 -17.81 -7.21
N LYS A 9 -12.56 -18.47 -6.28
CA LYS A 9 -12.50 -19.93 -6.07
C LYS A 9 -13.87 -20.54 -6.27
N GLY A 10 -13.97 -21.51 -7.18
CA GLY A 10 -15.21 -22.22 -7.44
C GLY A 10 -15.01 -23.55 -8.16
N LYS A 11 -16.03 -24.41 -8.13
CA LYS A 11 -16.01 -25.66 -8.89
C LYS A 11 -16.11 -25.44 -10.39
N LYS A 12 -16.90 -24.43 -10.78
CA LYS A 12 -17.07 -23.93 -12.15
C LYS A 12 -17.34 -22.43 -12.07
N PHE A 13 -16.62 -21.63 -12.83
CA PHE A 13 -16.80 -20.18 -12.85
C PHE A 13 -18.15 -19.73 -13.46
N GLN A 14 -18.84 -20.63 -14.16
CA GLN A 14 -20.15 -20.35 -14.77
C GLN A 14 -21.29 -20.26 -13.73
N ASP A 15 -21.11 -20.81 -12.51
CA ASP A 15 -22.09 -20.70 -11.44
C ASP A 15 -21.60 -19.72 -10.35
N LEU A 16 -22.03 -18.47 -10.50
CA LEU A 16 -21.67 -17.39 -9.56
C LEU A 16 -22.18 -17.59 -8.13
N LYS A 17 -23.08 -18.57 -7.90
CA LYS A 17 -23.62 -18.83 -6.54
C LYS A 17 -22.65 -19.63 -5.68
N ASP A 18 -21.81 -20.44 -6.33
CA ASP A 18 -20.81 -21.30 -5.66
C ASP A 18 -19.41 -20.67 -5.69
N LEU A 19 -19.31 -19.38 -6.04
CA LEU A 19 -18.05 -18.69 -6.19
C LEU A 19 -17.70 -17.95 -4.89
N ASN A 20 -16.57 -18.31 -4.28
CA ASN A 20 -15.96 -17.54 -3.20
C ASN A 20 -15.07 -16.47 -3.81
N ILE A 21 -15.25 -15.22 -3.38
CA ILE A 21 -14.55 -14.05 -3.89
C ILE A 21 -13.73 -13.45 -2.76
N TYR A 22 -12.43 -13.31 -2.98
CA TYR A 22 -11.49 -12.65 -2.09
C TYR A 22 -10.79 -11.54 -2.84
N SER A 23 -10.52 -10.42 -2.20
CA SER A 23 -9.78 -9.32 -2.82
C SER A 23 -9.02 -8.49 -1.78
N TYR A 24 -7.95 -7.88 -2.21
CA TYR A 24 -7.18 -6.95 -1.39
C TYR A 24 -6.69 -5.77 -2.25
N PRO A 25 -6.84 -4.54 -1.78
CA PRO A 25 -7.69 -4.08 -0.66
C PRO A 25 -9.19 -4.21 -0.97
N ASN A 26 -10.02 -4.47 0.05
CA ASN A 26 -11.43 -4.81 -0.12
C ASN A 26 -12.33 -3.65 -0.60
N GLU A 27 -11.92 -2.39 -0.43
CA GLU A 27 -12.82 -1.23 -0.56
C GLU A 27 -12.63 -0.39 -1.83
N ILE A 28 -11.67 -0.71 -2.71
CA ILE A 28 -11.32 0.14 -3.87
C ILE A 28 -12.27 -0.07 -5.02
N ILE A 29 -12.53 -1.33 -5.32
CA ILE A 29 -13.40 -1.77 -6.40
C ILE A 29 -14.38 -2.74 -5.79
N ASN A 30 -15.68 -2.54 -6.05
CA ASN A 30 -16.67 -3.49 -5.59
C ASN A 30 -16.59 -4.79 -6.39
N ILE A 31 -15.56 -5.59 -6.05
CA ILE A 31 -15.31 -6.88 -6.69
C ILE A 31 -16.44 -7.90 -6.44
N ASN A 32 -17.34 -7.61 -5.51
CA ASN A 32 -18.54 -8.43 -5.27
C ASN A 32 -19.69 -8.08 -6.23
N ASP A 33 -19.53 -7.09 -7.09
CA ASP A 33 -20.51 -6.83 -8.16
C ASP A 33 -20.53 -8.02 -9.13
N LYS A 34 -21.66 -8.73 -9.15
CA LYS A 34 -21.86 -9.91 -9.98
C LYS A 34 -21.66 -9.64 -11.47
N ASN A 35 -21.98 -8.43 -11.93
CA ASN A 35 -21.76 -8.05 -13.31
C ASN A 35 -20.27 -7.94 -13.62
N LEU A 36 -19.51 -7.26 -12.75
CA LEU A 36 -18.07 -7.14 -12.89
C LEU A 36 -17.37 -8.52 -12.86
N VAL A 37 -17.73 -9.36 -11.88
CA VAL A 37 -17.20 -10.73 -11.76
C VAL A 37 -17.46 -11.54 -13.03
N ASN A 38 -18.70 -11.49 -13.54
CA ASN A 38 -19.05 -12.22 -14.75
C ASN A 38 -18.29 -11.71 -15.99
N MET A 39 -18.09 -10.39 -16.11
CA MET A 39 -17.31 -9.79 -17.20
C MET A 39 -15.84 -10.22 -17.12
N ILE A 40 -15.24 -10.25 -15.94
CA ILE A 40 -13.86 -10.71 -15.73
C ILE A 40 -13.70 -12.18 -16.13
N ILE A 41 -14.58 -13.05 -15.69
CA ILE A 41 -14.54 -14.48 -16.01
C ILE A 41 -14.71 -14.69 -17.51
N THR A 42 -15.72 -14.06 -18.12
CA THR A 42 -16.00 -14.19 -19.56
C THR A 42 -14.83 -13.67 -20.40
N GLY A 43 -14.24 -12.53 -20.00
CA GLY A 43 -13.08 -11.96 -20.69
C GLY A 43 -11.85 -12.85 -20.61
N HIS A 44 -11.61 -13.47 -19.45
CA HIS A 44 -10.53 -14.45 -19.29
C HIS A 44 -10.72 -15.67 -20.21
N ASP A 45 -11.93 -16.23 -20.22
CA ASP A 45 -12.25 -17.41 -21.07
C ASP A 45 -12.08 -17.09 -22.56
N GLN A 46 -12.56 -15.92 -23.02
CA GLN A 46 -12.42 -15.48 -24.42
C GLN A 46 -10.96 -15.25 -24.80
N ALA A 47 -10.16 -14.61 -23.95
CA ALA A 47 -8.75 -14.39 -24.22
C ALA A 47 -7.96 -15.71 -24.29
N ASN A 48 -8.28 -16.68 -23.44
CA ASN A 48 -7.68 -18.01 -23.48
C ASN A 48 -8.07 -18.81 -24.74
N LEU A 49 -9.30 -18.69 -25.23
CA LEU A 49 -9.73 -19.33 -26.48
C LEU A 49 -8.96 -18.76 -27.68
N ASN A 50 -8.74 -17.46 -27.74
CA ASN A 50 -7.95 -16.82 -28.78
C ASN A 50 -6.47 -17.23 -28.73
N ASN A 51 -5.92 -17.47 -27.56
CA ASN A 51 -4.54 -17.92 -27.37
C ASN A 51 -4.37 -19.44 -27.72
N LYS A 52 -5.39 -20.25 -27.54
CA LYS A 52 -5.35 -21.69 -27.92
C LYS A 52 -5.27 -21.90 -29.42
N ASN A 53 -5.74 -20.99 -30.23
CA ASN A 53 -5.61 -21.01 -31.68
C ASN A 53 -4.16 -20.69 -32.16
N ASN A 54 -3.31 -20.15 -31.28
CA ASN A 54 -1.88 -19.90 -31.49
C ASN A 54 -1.07 -20.93 -30.69
N ILE A 55 -0.93 -22.12 -31.20
CA ILE A 55 -0.17 -23.34 -30.85
C ILE A 55 0.88 -23.16 -29.72
N HIS A 56 0.79 -24.03 -28.70
CA HIS A 56 1.79 -24.42 -27.70
C HIS A 56 2.23 -23.37 -26.67
N ASN A 57 1.42 -23.15 -25.64
CA ASN A 57 1.93 -22.38 -24.49
C ASN A 57 1.20 -22.69 -23.17
N ASN A 58 1.25 -23.92 -22.70
CA ASN A 58 0.95 -24.26 -21.32
C ASN A 58 2.28 -24.27 -20.52
N LEU A 59 2.42 -23.47 -19.50
CA LEU A 59 3.48 -23.63 -18.51
C LEU A 59 3.13 -24.86 -17.67
N SER A 60 3.67 -26.02 -18.02
CA SER A 60 3.70 -27.17 -17.12
C SER A 60 5.02 -27.11 -16.37
N ILE A 61 4.99 -26.73 -15.10
CA ILE A 61 6.18 -26.81 -14.24
C ILE A 61 6.34 -28.29 -13.87
N TYR A 62 7.37 -28.91 -14.40
CA TYR A 62 7.80 -30.26 -14.03
C TYR A 62 8.84 -30.11 -12.91
N ASN A 63 8.50 -30.53 -11.70
CA ASN A 63 9.46 -30.64 -10.60
C ASN A 63 9.89 -32.11 -10.45
N PRO A 64 11.15 -32.48 -10.81
CA PRO A 64 11.61 -33.88 -10.81
C PRO A 64 11.77 -34.46 -9.38
N ASP A 65 11.71 -33.67 -8.32
CA ASP A 65 11.94 -34.12 -6.94
C ASP A 65 10.68 -34.54 -6.17
N LEU A 66 9.50 -34.48 -6.79
CA LEU A 66 8.24 -34.90 -6.17
C LEU A 66 7.89 -36.33 -6.62
N THR A 67 7.88 -37.27 -5.66
CA THR A 67 7.48 -38.66 -5.81
C THR A 67 6.08 -38.80 -6.41
N GLU A 68 5.84 -39.85 -7.17
CA GLU A 68 4.74 -40.26 -8.09
C GLU A 68 3.25 -39.97 -7.72
N LYS A 69 2.96 -39.11 -6.76
CA LYS A 69 1.61 -38.66 -6.38
C LYS A 69 1.37 -37.16 -6.51
N SER A 70 2.28 -36.40 -7.09
CA SER A 70 2.06 -34.96 -7.29
C SER A 70 1.02 -34.71 -8.40
N ASN A 71 -0.13 -34.23 -7.99
CA ASN A 71 -1.12 -33.66 -8.92
C ASN A 71 -0.41 -32.58 -9.75
N HIS A 72 -0.36 -32.77 -11.08
CA HIS A 72 0.13 -31.74 -11.99
C HIS A 72 -0.81 -30.55 -11.94
N TYR A 73 -0.41 -29.50 -11.25
CA TYR A 73 -1.12 -28.24 -11.29
C TYR A 73 -0.90 -27.59 -12.66
N LYS A 74 -1.99 -27.17 -13.28
CA LYS A 74 -1.96 -26.47 -14.55
C LYS A 74 -2.27 -24.99 -14.30
N ILE A 75 -1.33 -24.13 -14.65
CA ILE A 75 -1.55 -22.68 -14.69
C ILE A 75 -1.74 -22.26 -16.14
N ASP A 76 -2.80 -21.52 -16.40
CA ASP A 76 -2.97 -20.88 -17.69
C ASP A 76 -2.08 -19.62 -17.75
N LYS A 77 -1.51 -19.31 -18.93
CA LYS A 77 -0.74 -18.07 -19.10
C LYS A 77 -1.61 -16.86 -18.73
N PRO A 78 -1.02 -15.88 -18.04
CA PRO A 78 -1.74 -14.66 -17.73
C PRO A 78 -2.24 -13.94 -19.00
N VAL A 79 -3.46 -13.45 -18.94
CA VAL A 79 -4.11 -12.73 -20.04
C VAL A 79 -4.57 -11.36 -19.57
N ALA A 80 -4.32 -10.34 -20.40
CA ALA A 80 -4.82 -9.00 -20.16
C ALA A 80 -6.21 -8.83 -20.79
N GLN A 81 -7.06 -8.07 -20.09
CA GLN A 81 -8.39 -7.68 -20.56
C GLN A 81 -8.74 -6.29 -20.03
N ILE A 82 -9.65 -5.61 -20.74
CA ILE A 82 -10.20 -4.33 -20.29
C ILE A 82 -11.67 -4.56 -19.94
N VAL A 83 -12.04 -4.21 -18.71
CA VAL A 83 -13.40 -4.34 -18.20
C VAL A 83 -13.79 -3.05 -17.48
N ASN A 84 -14.81 -2.32 -17.95
CA ASN A 84 -15.26 -1.04 -17.38
C ASN A 84 -14.11 -0.05 -17.19
N ASP A 85 -13.28 0.15 -18.21
CA ASP A 85 -12.11 1.05 -18.21
C ASP A 85 -11.00 0.65 -17.22
N LEU A 86 -11.06 -0.56 -16.66
CA LEU A 86 -10.02 -1.13 -15.82
C LEU A 86 -9.14 -2.10 -16.61
N ASN A 87 -7.85 -1.95 -16.50
CA ASN A 87 -6.89 -2.93 -17.00
C ASN A 87 -6.79 -4.09 -16.02
N ILE A 88 -7.14 -5.28 -16.46
CA ILE A 88 -7.17 -6.50 -15.62
C ILE A 88 -6.24 -7.56 -16.21
N TYR A 89 -5.42 -8.17 -15.35
CA TYR A 89 -4.50 -9.23 -15.74
C TYR A 89 -4.81 -10.48 -14.92
N THR A 90 -5.18 -11.57 -15.58
CA THR A 90 -5.71 -12.77 -14.92
C THR A 90 -5.02 -14.04 -15.35
N SER A 91 -4.88 -14.98 -14.41
CA SER A 91 -4.41 -16.35 -14.65
C SER A 91 -5.29 -17.35 -13.90
N CYS A 92 -5.51 -18.52 -14.50
CA CYS A 92 -6.33 -19.57 -13.90
C CYS A 92 -5.49 -20.76 -13.49
N ILE A 93 -5.72 -21.26 -12.27
CA ILE A 93 -5.08 -22.45 -11.72
C ILE A 93 -6.06 -23.60 -11.72
N ASN A 94 -5.75 -24.68 -12.42
CA ASN A 94 -6.54 -25.92 -12.52
C ASN A 94 -8.01 -25.72 -12.95
N GLY A 95 -8.36 -24.60 -13.59
CA GLY A 95 -9.75 -24.29 -13.94
C GLY A 95 -10.69 -24.04 -12.76
N LYS A 96 -10.15 -23.83 -11.56
CA LYS A 96 -10.91 -23.68 -10.29
C LYS A 96 -10.60 -22.41 -9.52
N ILE A 97 -9.43 -21.85 -9.72
CA ILE A 97 -8.97 -20.65 -9.02
C ILE A 97 -8.54 -19.63 -10.07
N LEU A 98 -9.18 -18.48 -10.11
CA LEU A 98 -8.81 -17.36 -10.95
C LEU A 98 -8.17 -16.29 -10.08
N VAL A 99 -6.89 -16.02 -10.31
CA VAL A 99 -6.16 -14.94 -9.65
C VAL A 99 -6.02 -13.78 -10.62
N GLY A 100 -6.24 -12.57 -10.17
CA GLY A 100 -6.18 -11.41 -11.04
C GLY A 100 -5.70 -10.14 -10.35
N LEU A 101 -5.14 -9.26 -11.18
CA LEU A 101 -4.63 -7.94 -10.83
C LEU A 101 -5.49 -6.89 -11.53
N ILE A 102 -5.79 -5.79 -10.87
CA ILE A 102 -6.54 -4.66 -11.43
C ILE A 102 -5.68 -3.42 -11.37
N PHE A 103 -5.54 -2.74 -12.49
CA PHE A 103 -4.71 -1.55 -12.67
C PHE A 103 -5.51 -0.35 -13.15
N ASP A 104 -4.92 0.85 -13.05
CA ASP A 104 -5.39 2.07 -13.70
C ASP A 104 -5.38 1.91 -15.23
N GLU A 105 -6.18 2.72 -15.94
CA GLU A 105 -6.22 2.77 -17.41
C GLU A 105 -4.86 3.05 -18.06
N GLU A 106 -4.01 3.82 -17.37
CA GLU A 106 -2.69 4.24 -17.85
C GLU A 106 -1.60 3.18 -17.69
N ASP A 107 -1.85 2.12 -16.91
CA ASP A 107 -0.85 1.10 -16.61
C ASP A 107 -0.95 -0.06 -17.61
N ASN A 108 0.18 -0.52 -18.08
CA ASN A 108 0.26 -1.70 -18.95
C ASN A 108 0.39 -2.97 -18.09
N PRO A 109 -0.62 -3.86 -18.06
CA PRO A 109 -0.55 -5.08 -17.26
C PRO A 109 0.64 -6.00 -17.60
N TYR A 110 1.13 -5.94 -18.85
CA TYR A 110 2.26 -6.77 -19.30
C TYR A 110 3.58 -6.38 -18.65
N ASP A 111 3.72 -5.19 -18.11
CA ASP A 111 4.92 -4.77 -17.37
C ASP A 111 5.09 -5.57 -16.07
N TYR A 112 4.00 -6.14 -15.56
CA TYR A 112 3.96 -6.96 -14.34
C TYR A 112 3.99 -8.48 -14.62
N LYS A 113 4.20 -8.88 -15.87
CA LYS A 113 4.13 -10.28 -16.27
C LYS A 113 5.12 -11.16 -15.50
N GLU A 114 6.38 -10.76 -15.44
CA GLU A 114 7.44 -11.56 -14.81
C GLU A 114 7.15 -11.83 -13.34
N ILE A 115 6.88 -10.79 -12.56
CA ILE A 115 6.59 -10.94 -11.14
C ILE A 115 5.30 -11.73 -10.90
N PHE A 116 4.26 -11.52 -11.72
CA PHE A 116 3.01 -12.25 -11.54
C PHE A 116 3.16 -13.75 -11.86
N GLU A 117 3.89 -14.12 -12.92
CA GLU A 117 4.22 -15.51 -13.25
C GLU A 117 5.11 -16.16 -12.18
N GLU A 118 6.06 -15.42 -11.58
CA GLU A 118 6.92 -15.88 -10.49
C GLU A 118 6.09 -16.21 -9.24
N LEU A 119 5.26 -15.28 -8.77
CA LEU A 119 4.39 -15.46 -7.59
C LEU A 119 3.38 -16.60 -7.81
N LEU A 120 2.78 -16.71 -8.99
CA LEU A 120 1.91 -17.85 -9.32
C LEU A 120 2.66 -19.20 -9.29
N SER A 121 3.92 -19.19 -9.70
CA SER A 121 4.77 -20.38 -9.68
C SER A 121 5.14 -20.77 -8.24
N GLU A 122 5.42 -19.81 -7.38
CA GLU A 122 5.69 -20.03 -5.95
C GLU A 122 4.48 -20.64 -5.23
N LEU A 123 3.25 -20.23 -5.59
CA LEU A 123 2.01 -20.85 -5.06
C LEU A 123 1.94 -22.35 -5.35
N LEU A 124 2.55 -22.80 -6.46
CA LEU A 124 2.54 -24.21 -6.86
C LEU A 124 3.69 -25.01 -6.25
N ILE A 125 4.86 -24.43 -6.11
CA ILE A 125 6.04 -25.08 -5.50
C ILE A 125 5.77 -25.33 -4.02
N ASN A 126 5.16 -24.35 -3.37
CA ASN A 126 4.71 -24.46 -1.98
C ASN A 126 3.34 -25.13 -1.82
N GLY A 127 2.79 -25.68 -2.89
CA GLY A 127 1.41 -26.16 -3.02
C GLY A 127 0.97 -27.30 -2.11
N THR A 128 1.81 -27.74 -1.19
CA THR A 128 1.41 -28.50 0.00
C THR A 128 0.95 -27.58 1.15
N VAL A 129 1.20 -26.28 1.05
CA VAL A 129 0.98 -25.29 2.11
C VAL A 129 -0.33 -24.53 1.90
N TYR A 130 -0.72 -24.21 0.66
CA TYR A 130 -1.94 -23.46 0.40
C TYR A 130 -3.06 -24.38 -0.07
N SER A 131 -3.86 -24.85 0.87
CA SER A 131 -5.09 -25.62 0.56
C SER A 131 -6.14 -24.73 -0.13
N PHE A 132 -6.01 -23.40 -0.04
CA PHE A 132 -7.04 -22.42 -0.40
C PHE A 132 -8.39 -22.70 0.30
N ASP A 133 -8.37 -23.40 1.42
CA ASP A 133 -9.55 -23.76 2.20
C ASP A 133 -9.73 -22.88 3.42
N ASP A 134 -8.67 -22.21 3.89
CA ASP A 134 -8.69 -21.25 4.98
C ASP A 134 -8.76 -19.81 4.43
N GLU A 135 -9.78 -19.07 4.84
CA GLU A 135 -10.00 -17.67 4.43
C GLU A 135 -8.86 -16.76 4.88
N ILE A 136 -8.35 -16.96 6.10
CA ILE A 136 -7.26 -16.16 6.67
C ILE A 136 -5.96 -16.39 5.88
N GLU A 137 -5.67 -17.62 5.48
CA GLU A 137 -4.51 -17.94 4.65
C GLU A 137 -4.63 -17.27 3.28
N ILE A 138 -5.82 -17.27 2.66
CA ILE A 138 -6.07 -16.62 1.36
C ILE A 138 -5.89 -15.11 1.48
N GLU A 139 -6.42 -14.48 2.51
CA GLU A 139 -6.26 -13.04 2.74
C GLU A 139 -4.80 -12.65 2.92
N ASN A 140 -4.06 -13.37 3.79
CA ASN A 140 -2.63 -13.14 4.00
C ASN A 140 -1.83 -13.30 2.70
N LEU A 141 -2.17 -14.30 1.89
CA LEU A 141 -1.57 -14.51 0.60
C LEU A 141 -1.80 -13.32 -0.35
N LEU A 142 -3.05 -12.84 -0.47
CA LEU A 142 -3.37 -11.70 -1.32
C LEU A 142 -2.66 -10.42 -0.86
N ILE A 143 -2.54 -10.21 0.45
CA ILE A 143 -1.78 -9.10 1.03
C ILE A 143 -0.31 -9.18 0.61
N SER A 144 0.32 -10.34 0.79
CA SER A 144 1.73 -10.54 0.43
C SER A 144 1.95 -10.31 -1.06
N MET A 145 1.18 -10.95 -1.92
CA MET A 145 1.28 -10.78 -3.38
C MET A 145 1.05 -9.33 -3.81
N PHE A 146 0.10 -8.64 -3.22
CA PHE A 146 -0.17 -7.23 -3.52
C PHE A 146 1.02 -6.33 -3.18
N ILE A 147 1.66 -6.56 -2.04
CA ILE A 147 2.84 -5.82 -1.61
C ILE A 147 4.01 -6.06 -2.58
N ASP A 148 4.26 -7.32 -2.94
CA ASP A 148 5.37 -7.70 -3.82
C ASP A 148 5.18 -7.15 -5.24
N ILE A 149 3.98 -7.24 -5.79
CA ILE A 149 3.67 -6.70 -7.12
C ILE A 149 3.74 -5.17 -7.14
N ARG A 150 3.29 -4.51 -6.08
CA ARG A 150 3.42 -3.05 -6.00
C ARG A 150 4.86 -2.60 -5.91
N ARG A 151 5.65 -3.28 -5.10
CA ARG A 151 7.07 -3.02 -4.98
C ARG A 151 7.79 -3.19 -6.32
N TYR A 152 7.50 -4.27 -7.05
CA TYR A 152 8.03 -4.51 -8.39
C TYR A 152 7.64 -3.38 -9.35
N GLY A 153 6.39 -2.91 -9.31
CA GLY A 153 5.92 -1.77 -10.12
C GLY A 153 6.66 -0.48 -9.83
N ASP A 154 6.98 -0.21 -8.55
CA ASP A 154 7.76 0.96 -8.16
C ASP A 154 9.22 0.85 -8.66
N GLU A 155 9.80 -0.34 -8.69
CA GLU A 155 11.14 -0.62 -9.22
C GLU A 155 11.24 -0.46 -10.75
N ILE A 156 10.17 -0.77 -11.49
CA ILE A 156 10.12 -0.57 -12.96
C ILE A 156 10.08 0.93 -13.32
N ILE A 157 9.34 1.73 -12.54
CA ILE A 157 9.13 3.15 -12.82
C ILE A 157 10.37 3.98 -12.49
N GLU A 158 11.08 3.62 -11.42
CA GLU A 158 12.35 4.21 -11.04
C GLU A 158 13.42 3.12 -11.15
N LYS A 159 14.37 3.21 -12.07
CA LYS A 159 15.56 2.33 -12.02
C LYS A 159 16.43 2.74 -10.82
N PRO A 160 16.17 2.27 -9.61
CA PRO A 160 17.09 2.47 -8.50
C PRO A 160 18.28 1.53 -8.68
N PRO A 161 19.44 1.85 -8.09
CA PRO A 161 20.57 0.92 -8.05
C PRO A 161 20.09 -0.38 -7.41
N LYS A 162 20.51 -1.53 -7.96
CA LYS A 162 20.20 -2.87 -7.44
C LYS A 162 20.54 -2.93 -5.94
N ILE A 163 19.53 -2.76 -5.11
CA ILE A 163 19.65 -3.03 -3.68
C ILE A 163 19.30 -4.51 -3.52
N VAL A 164 20.29 -5.32 -3.19
CA VAL A 164 20.10 -6.74 -2.86
C VAL A 164 19.50 -6.78 -1.45
N TYR A 165 18.21 -7.02 -1.35
CA TYR A 165 17.55 -7.20 -0.05
C TYR A 165 17.85 -8.60 0.49
N HIS A 166 18.56 -8.68 1.61
CA HIS A 166 18.67 -9.91 2.38
C HIS A 166 17.45 -10.01 3.33
N TYR A 167 16.43 -10.73 2.90
CA TYR A 167 15.16 -10.93 3.64
C TYR A 167 15.25 -11.79 4.92
N GLN A 168 16.41 -12.03 5.45
CA GLN A 168 16.53 -12.80 6.69
C GLN A 168 16.63 -11.85 7.88
N GLN A 169 15.51 -11.60 8.55
CA GLN A 169 15.36 -10.99 9.89
C GLN A 169 15.30 -9.46 10.01
N GLU A 170 15.01 -8.69 8.96
CA GLU A 170 14.83 -7.24 9.14
C GLU A 170 13.35 -6.87 9.37
N LEU A 171 13.13 -5.99 10.33
CA LEU A 171 11.80 -5.48 10.69
C LEU A 171 11.24 -4.66 9.52
N PHE A 172 10.12 -5.10 8.93
CA PHE A 172 9.40 -4.34 7.92
C PHE A 172 8.29 -3.54 8.58
N ILE A 173 8.25 -2.23 8.38
CA ILE A 173 7.26 -1.33 8.95
C ILE A 173 6.54 -0.56 7.84
N LYS A 174 5.24 -0.79 7.69
CA LYS A 174 4.37 0.01 6.84
C LYS A 174 3.95 1.28 7.57
N VAL A 175 4.35 2.43 7.03
CA VAL A 175 4.06 3.76 7.56
C VAL A 175 2.99 4.42 6.71
N PHE A 176 1.77 4.55 7.23
CA PHE A 176 0.70 5.29 6.57
C PHE A 176 0.84 6.78 6.83
N LEU A 177 1.27 7.56 5.84
CA LEU A 177 1.49 9.00 5.94
C LEU A 177 0.33 9.79 5.32
N PHE A 178 -0.45 10.47 6.14
CA PHE A 178 -1.61 11.23 5.71
C PHE A 178 -1.65 12.65 6.28
N GLY A 179 -2.57 13.46 5.78
CA GLY A 179 -2.77 14.87 6.08
C GLY A 179 -3.25 15.60 4.84
N ILE A 180 -3.80 16.78 4.99
CA ILE A 180 -4.28 17.60 3.87
C ILE A 180 -3.13 17.94 2.90
N ASP A 181 -3.46 18.51 1.76
CA ASP A 181 -2.46 18.98 0.79
C ASP A 181 -1.58 20.10 1.36
N GLU A 182 -0.39 20.24 0.78
CA GLU A 182 0.61 21.28 1.11
C GLU A 182 1.23 21.20 2.52
N VAL A 183 0.90 20.22 3.36
CA VAL A 183 1.53 20.05 4.69
C VAL A 183 2.99 19.56 4.60
N GLY A 184 3.43 19.04 3.45
CA GLY A 184 4.80 18.63 3.20
C GLY A 184 5.08 17.14 3.32
N LYS A 185 4.08 16.26 3.16
CA LYS A 185 4.21 14.78 3.23
C LYS A 185 5.27 14.24 2.28
N THR A 186 5.07 14.44 0.99
CA THR A 186 6.01 14.02 -0.07
C THR A 186 7.41 14.61 0.14
N SER A 187 7.47 15.89 0.56
CA SER A 187 8.74 16.54 0.87
C SER A 187 9.45 15.89 2.06
N LEU A 188 8.70 15.45 3.10
CA LEU A 188 9.25 14.74 4.24
C LEU A 188 9.91 13.43 3.80
N VAL A 189 9.17 12.59 3.10
CA VAL A 189 9.65 11.28 2.65
C VAL A 189 10.87 11.43 1.75
N ARG A 190 10.79 12.31 0.77
CA ARG A 190 11.91 12.59 -0.13
C ARG A 190 13.14 13.09 0.62
N ARG A 191 12.95 14.03 1.57
CA ARG A 191 14.07 14.56 2.37
C ARG A 191 14.75 13.50 3.21
N ILE A 192 13.99 12.58 3.79
CA ILE A 192 14.52 11.46 4.56
C ILE A 192 15.28 10.49 3.66
N LYS A 193 14.74 10.19 2.45
CA LYS A 193 15.33 9.26 1.48
C LYS A 193 16.61 9.79 0.85
N THR A 194 16.57 11.02 0.30
CA THR A 194 17.67 11.57 -0.50
C THR A 194 18.58 12.52 0.25
N GLY A 195 18.16 13.02 1.39
CA GLY A 195 18.87 14.09 2.10
C GLY A 195 18.73 15.47 1.47
N GLU A 196 18.05 15.61 0.33
CA GLU A 196 17.91 16.85 -0.44
C GLU A 196 16.55 17.51 -0.21
N PHE A 197 16.52 18.82 -0.23
CA PHE A 197 15.30 19.62 -0.25
C PHE A 197 15.26 20.48 -1.52
N ASN A 198 14.16 20.39 -2.22
CA ASN A 198 13.96 21.20 -3.42
C ASN A 198 12.83 22.22 -3.14
N ASP A 199 13.15 23.50 -3.24
CA ASP A 199 12.16 24.58 -3.09
C ASP A 199 11.23 24.71 -4.33
N ASN A 200 11.50 23.97 -5.41
CA ASN A 200 10.65 23.99 -6.59
C ASN A 200 9.29 23.38 -6.28
N PHE A 201 8.27 23.97 -6.86
CA PHE A 201 6.88 23.56 -6.69
C PHE A 201 6.72 22.09 -7.10
N PHE A 202 6.38 21.22 -6.14
CA PHE A 202 6.02 19.84 -6.45
C PHE A 202 4.59 19.82 -6.99
N ALA A 203 4.39 19.11 -8.08
CA ALA A 203 3.03 18.79 -8.52
C ALA A 203 2.31 18.06 -7.37
N PRO A 204 1.05 18.41 -7.07
CA PRO A 204 0.30 17.71 -6.03
C PRO A 204 0.23 16.21 -6.30
N THR A 205 0.44 15.41 -5.27
CA THR A 205 0.29 13.95 -5.35
C THR A 205 -1.15 13.61 -5.70
N ARG A 206 -1.37 13.03 -6.87
CA ARG A 206 -2.70 12.61 -7.35
C ARG A 206 -2.96 11.14 -7.05
N LYS A 207 -1.91 10.31 -7.12
CA LYS A 207 -1.88 8.90 -6.72
C LYS A 207 -1.11 8.83 -5.40
N PHE A 208 -1.28 7.79 -4.59
CA PHE A 208 -0.36 7.57 -3.47
C PHE A 208 0.98 7.08 -4.03
N ASN A 209 2.04 7.34 -3.27
CA ASN A 209 3.39 6.92 -3.62
C ASN A 209 3.94 6.06 -2.47
N ILE A 210 4.63 4.97 -2.78
CA ILE A 210 5.29 4.12 -1.78
C ILE A 210 6.80 4.33 -1.90
N GLU A 211 7.41 4.78 -0.80
CA GLU A 211 8.84 5.01 -0.74
C GLU A 211 9.46 4.10 0.32
N TYR A 212 10.45 3.35 -0.09
CA TYR A 212 11.20 2.46 0.80
C TYR A 212 12.44 3.16 1.33
N ILE A 213 12.60 3.13 2.65
CA ILE A 213 13.73 3.74 3.35
C ILE A 213 14.34 2.69 4.27
N GLU A 214 15.50 2.20 3.88
CA GLU A 214 16.29 1.29 4.70
C GLU A 214 17.04 2.05 5.80
N LYS A 215 17.00 1.53 7.02
CA LYS A 215 17.81 2.01 8.15
C LYS A 215 18.62 0.84 8.68
N GLN A 216 19.94 0.92 8.46
CA GLN A 216 20.88 -0.11 8.90
C GLN A 216 20.62 -0.53 10.34
N GLU A 217 20.60 -1.85 10.59
CA GLU A 217 20.35 -2.48 11.90
C GLU A 217 18.95 -2.27 12.51
N LYS A 218 18.05 -1.51 11.85
CA LYS A 218 16.71 -1.22 12.39
C LYS A 218 15.57 -1.77 11.55
N GLY A 219 15.77 -1.91 10.24
CA GLY A 219 14.75 -2.43 9.33
C GLY A 219 14.36 -1.51 8.19
N LEU A 220 13.36 -1.92 7.45
CA LEU A 220 12.83 -1.27 6.25
C LEU A 220 11.51 -0.54 6.57
N LEU A 221 11.48 0.76 6.27
CA LEU A 221 10.27 1.56 6.35
C LEU A 221 9.65 1.71 4.96
N ALA A 222 8.40 1.31 4.80
CA ALA A 222 7.61 1.58 3.59
C ALA A 222 6.65 2.75 3.87
N PHE A 223 6.99 3.94 3.39
CA PHE A 223 6.15 5.12 3.51
C PHE A 223 5.09 5.15 2.42
N TRP A 224 3.85 5.03 2.80
CA TRP A 224 2.69 5.23 1.94
C TRP A 224 2.30 6.71 1.97
N ASP A 225 2.89 7.49 1.06
CA ASP A 225 2.64 8.94 0.93
C ASP A 225 1.31 9.20 0.24
N MET A 226 0.29 9.49 1.03
CA MET A 226 -1.08 9.61 0.55
C MET A 226 -1.40 11.01 -0.02
N PRO A 227 -2.21 11.09 -1.11
CA PRO A 227 -2.62 12.37 -1.68
C PRO A 227 -3.42 13.19 -0.67
N GLY A 228 -3.08 14.50 -0.54
CA GLY A 228 -3.74 15.39 0.43
C GLY A 228 -4.95 16.15 -0.11
N GLN A 229 -5.08 16.29 -1.44
CA GLN A 229 -6.20 17.00 -2.07
C GLN A 229 -7.53 16.31 -1.78
N GLN A 230 -8.58 17.08 -1.49
CA GLN A 230 -9.89 16.60 -1.06
C GLN A 230 -10.46 15.51 -1.99
N ASN A 231 -10.35 15.70 -3.31
CA ASN A 231 -10.89 14.78 -4.30
C ASN A 231 -10.20 13.40 -4.28
N PHE A 232 -8.99 13.32 -3.74
CA PHE A 232 -8.19 12.09 -3.74
C PHE A 232 -8.11 11.42 -2.36
N ARG A 233 -8.68 12.01 -1.29
CA ARG A 233 -8.62 11.46 0.08
C ARG A 233 -9.35 10.12 0.24
N LYS A 234 -10.27 9.79 -0.68
CA LYS A 234 -10.87 8.45 -0.75
C LYS A 234 -9.82 7.34 -0.87
N LYS A 235 -8.65 7.65 -1.44
CA LYS A 235 -7.53 6.72 -1.57
C LYS A 235 -6.83 6.42 -0.22
N TRP A 236 -7.10 7.20 0.82
CA TRP A 236 -6.56 6.93 2.15
C TRP A 236 -7.00 5.56 2.70
N LEU A 237 -8.22 5.14 2.37
CA LEU A 237 -8.74 3.84 2.80
C LEU A 237 -7.90 2.67 2.28
N ILE A 238 -7.28 2.84 1.12
CA ILE A 238 -6.39 1.86 0.50
C ILE A 238 -5.07 1.73 1.26
N GLY A 239 -4.45 2.89 1.53
CA GLY A 239 -3.15 2.92 2.18
C GLY A 239 -3.17 2.56 3.65
N LEU A 240 -4.37 2.64 4.26
CA LEU A 240 -4.58 2.47 5.69
C LEU A 240 -4.44 1.02 6.16
N GLN A 241 -4.93 0.07 5.34
CA GLN A 241 -4.98 -1.35 5.69
C GLN A 241 -3.56 -1.88 6.00
N ASP A 242 -3.44 -2.73 7.01
CA ASP A 242 -2.20 -3.36 7.46
C ASP A 242 -1.06 -2.39 7.82
N SER A 243 -1.40 -1.17 8.20
CA SER A 243 -0.40 -0.21 8.64
C SER A 243 0.12 -0.58 10.03
N ASN A 244 1.45 -0.58 10.17
CA ASN A 244 2.09 -0.79 11.48
C ASN A 244 2.10 0.49 12.31
N ILE A 245 2.04 1.64 11.65
CA ILE A 245 1.98 2.95 12.29
C ILE A 245 1.29 3.95 11.37
N VAL A 246 0.53 4.86 11.97
CA VAL A 246 -0.09 5.99 11.29
C VAL A 246 0.70 7.26 11.59
N VAL A 247 1.03 8.03 10.55
CA VAL A 247 1.72 9.33 10.68
C VAL A 247 0.82 10.43 10.13
N PHE A 248 0.33 11.29 11.00
CA PHE A 248 -0.46 12.47 10.64
C PHE A 248 0.40 13.71 10.56
N MET A 249 0.32 14.45 9.46
CA MET A 249 1.13 15.63 9.23
C MET A 249 0.29 16.91 9.15
N ILE A 250 0.69 17.95 9.91
CA ILE A 250 0.02 19.24 10.01
C ILE A 250 0.99 20.35 9.58
N ASP A 251 0.50 21.31 8.80
CA ASP A 251 1.18 22.60 8.58
C ASP A 251 0.84 23.56 9.70
N ILE A 252 1.75 23.72 10.67
CA ILE A 252 1.51 24.57 11.86
C ILE A 252 1.55 26.07 11.55
N ALA A 253 2.02 26.47 10.39
CA ALA A 253 2.04 27.85 9.96
C ALA A 253 0.72 28.30 9.30
N ASN A 254 -0.17 27.34 8.94
CA ASN A 254 -1.41 27.61 8.24
C ASN A 254 -2.65 27.31 9.11
N GLN A 255 -2.89 28.17 10.10
CA GLN A 255 -4.01 28.00 11.05
C GLN A 255 -5.40 28.03 10.38
N ILE A 256 -5.52 28.68 9.22
CA ILE A 256 -6.79 28.78 8.49
C ILE A 256 -7.30 27.38 8.10
N ARG A 257 -6.41 26.42 7.90
CA ARG A 257 -6.75 25.05 7.50
C ARG A 257 -6.81 24.05 8.66
N PHE A 258 -6.71 24.51 9.89
CA PHE A 258 -6.73 23.61 11.05
C PHE A 258 -8.06 22.88 11.21
N GLU A 259 -9.20 23.53 10.96
CA GLU A 259 -10.51 22.87 11.04
C GLU A 259 -10.64 21.73 10.02
N GLU A 260 -10.20 21.96 8.77
CA GLU A 260 -10.15 20.93 7.74
C GLU A 260 -9.22 19.77 8.17
N SER A 261 -8.04 20.12 8.66
CA SER A 261 -7.04 19.17 9.11
C SER A 261 -7.52 18.32 10.30
N LYS A 262 -8.18 18.96 11.29
CA LYS A 262 -8.80 18.30 12.45
C LYS A 262 -9.89 17.32 12.04
N LYS A 263 -10.77 17.74 11.13
CA LYS A 263 -11.85 16.87 10.62
C LYS A 263 -11.28 15.61 9.98
N GLU A 264 -10.27 15.75 9.11
CA GLU A 264 -9.67 14.61 8.43
C GLU A 264 -8.86 13.73 9.37
N PHE A 265 -8.21 14.31 10.38
CA PHE A 265 -7.54 13.57 11.43
C PHE A 265 -8.49 12.61 12.14
N TRP A 266 -9.61 13.12 12.66
CA TRP A 266 -10.56 12.32 13.42
C TRP A 266 -11.34 11.34 12.54
N ASN A 267 -11.57 11.65 11.27
CA ASN A 267 -12.15 10.70 10.31
C ASN A 267 -11.30 9.44 10.14
N ILE A 268 -9.97 9.55 10.27
CA ILE A 268 -9.06 8.41 10.16
C ILE A 268 -8.84 7.77 11.53
N VAL A 269 -8.49 8.54 12.55
CA VAL A 269 -8.06 8.01 13.86
C VAL A 269 -9.18 7.26 14.59
N ASN A 270 -10.44 7.63 14.35
CA ASN A 270 -11.61 6.98 14.96
C ASN A 270 -12.06 5.68 14.25
N ARG A 271 -11.33 5.24 13.25
CA ARG A 271 -11.69 3.98 12.55
C ARG A 271 -11.35 2.77 13.41
N ASP A 272 -12.26 1.79 13.41
CA ASP A 272 -12.11 0.55 14.18
C ASP A 272 -10.95 -0.32 13.68
N ASP A 273 -10.67 -0.30 12.36
CA ASP A 273 -9.56 -1.01 11.73
C ASP A 273 -8.17 -0.45 12.11
N LEU A 274 -8.11 0.70 12.76
CA LEU A 274 -6.88 1.28 13.34
C LEU A 274 -6.79 1.15 14.86
N PHE A 275 -7.67 0.39 15.48
CA PHE A 275 -7.61 0.20 16.92
C PHE A 275 -6.26 -0.40 17.36
N GLY A 276 -5.60 0.23 18.33
CA GLY A 276 -4.28 -0.20 18.82
C GLY A 276 -3.09 0.19 17.93
N ILE A 277 -3.31 0.62 16.69
CA ILE A 277 -2.21 1.03 15.81
C ILE A 277 -1.59 2.33 16.34
N PRO A 278 -0.27 2.39 16.58
CA PRO A 278 0.41 3.58 17.08
C PRO A 278 0.30 4.77 16.12
N LEU A 279 0.37 5.98 16.68
CA LEU A 279 0.19 7.23 15.97
C LEU A 279 1.33 8.21 16.24
N LEU A 280 1.92 8.73 15.16
CA LEU A 280 2.85 9.87 15.25
C LEU A 280 2.20 11.10 14.61
N ILE A 281 2.15 12.19 15.36
CA ILE A 281 1.68 13.49 14.89
C ILE A 281 2.89 14.38 14.62
N VAL A 282 2.98 14.92 13.40
CA VAL A 282 4.09 15.73 12.93
C VAL A 282 3.62 17.14 12.61
N GLY A 283 3.94 18.10 13.48
CA GLY A 283 3.75 19.54 13.25
C GLY A 283 4.89 20.10 12.41
N ASN A 284 4.68 20.25 11.10
CA ASN A 284 5.70 20.68 10.14
C ASN A 284 5.70 22.19 9.91
N LYS A 285 6.78 22.67 9.33
CA LYS A 285 7.03 24.07 8.92
C LYS A 285 7.27 25.05 10.08
N ILE A 286 7.92 24.56 11.15
CA ILE A 286 8.31 25.45 12.27
C ILE A 286 9.29 26.56 11.84
N ASP A 287 9.95 26.44 10.71
CA ASP A 287 10.80 27.48 10.13
C ASP A 287 10.02 28.71 9.70
N LEU A 288 8.71 28.60 9.50
CA LEU A 288 7.83 29.73 9.18
C LEU A 288 7.30 30.47 10.43
N ILE A 289 7.49 29.91 11.62
CA ILE A 289 7.10 30.57 12.87
C ILE A 289 8.13 31.64 13.21
N LYS A 290 7.69 32.88 13.16
CA LYS A 290 8.54 34.03 13.51
C LYS A 290 8.81 34.05 15.00
N SER A 291 10.03 33.78 15.43
CA SER A 291 10.47 33.83 16.82
C SER A 291 11.91 34.33 16.93
N SER A 292 12.25 35.04 18.01
CA SER A 292 13.65 35.26 18.41
C SER A 292 14.19 33.94 19.00
N GLU A 293 15.46 33.59 18.76
CA GLU A 293 16.06 32.35 19.27
C GLU A 293 15.87 32.12 20.76
N LYS A 294 15.91 33.20 21.58
CA LYS A 294 15.72 33.12 23.04
C LYS A 294 14.29 32.81 23.50
N SER A 295 13.28 32.99 22.64
CA SER A 295 11.86 32.72 22.98
C SER A 295 11.26 31.54 22.25
N ARG A 296 12.04 30.85 21.42
CA ARG A 296 11.55 29.83 20.52
C ARG A 296 11.01 28.60 21.24
N GLU A 297 11.70 28.13 22.27
CA GLU A 297 11.25 26.97 23.06
C GLU A 297 9.91 27.23 23.73
N ASN A 298 9.78 28.37 24.45
CA ASN A 298 8.54 28.72 25.11
C ASN A 298 7.38 28.93 24.12
N GLN A 299 7.67 29.45 22.91
CA GLN A 299 6.65 29.61 21.87
C GLN A 299 6.21 28.28 21.29
N LEU A 300 7.14 27.32 21.11
CA LEU A 300 6.81 25.98 20.63
C LEU A 300 6.01 25.20 21.68
N GLU A 301 6.34 25.34 22.98
CA GLU A 301 5.54 24.73 24.05
C GLU A 301 4.12 25.29 24.06
N LYS A 302 3.97 26.61 24.03
CA LYS A 302 2.65 27.22 23.93
C LYS A 302 1.87 26.79 22.68
N LEU A 303 2.53 26.81 21.54
CA LEU A 303 1.92 26.34 20.30
C LEU A 303 1.51 24.86 20.38
N LYS A 304 2.29 24.04 21.07
CA LYS A 304 1.95 22.64 21.32
C LYS A 304 0.67 22.52 22.13
N GLU A 305 0.55 23.28 23.23
CA GLU A 305 -0.66 23.31 24.05
C GLU A 305 -1.88 23.78 23.23
N GLU A 306 -1.73 24.86 22.46
CA GLU A 306 -2.79 25.35 21.56
C GLU A 306 -3.23 24.30 20.53
N LEU A 307 -2.30 23.52 19.96
CA LEU A 307 -2.61 22.43 19.04
C LEU A 307 -3.29 21.25 19.75
N TYR A 308 -2.84 20.90 20.95
CA TYR A 308 -3.45 19.84 21.75
C TYR A 308 -4.91 20.15 22.05
N ASP A 309 -5.19 21.37 22.49
CA ASP A 309 -6.55 21.83 22.80
C ASP A 309 -7.39 21.92 21.52
N PHE A 310 -6.85 22.53 20.45
CA PHE A 310 -7.58 22.72 19.21
C PHE A 310 -7.96 21.39 18.56
N PHE A 311 -7.03 20.45 18.45
CA PHE A 311 -7.27 19.15 17.84
C PHE A 311 -7.93 18.15 18.77
N ASN A 312 -8.07 18.45 20.07
CA ASN A 312 -8.58 17.57 21.12
C ASN A 312 -7.77 16.29 21.27
N PHE A 313 -6.43 16.38 21.25
CA PHE A 313 -5.55 15.21 21.28
C PHE A 313 -5.67 14.40 22.57
N GLU A 314 -6.20 14.96 23.67
CA GLU A 314 -6.54 14.26 24.92
C GLU A 314 -7.57 13.13 24.71
N ASN A 315 -8.31 13.17 23.60
CA ASN A 315 -9.27 12.15 23.24
C ASN A 315 -8.67 10.96 22.45
N ILE A 316 -7.38 11.00 22.12
CA ILE A 316 -6.67 9.84 21.54
C ILE A 316 -6.57 8.76 22.61
N LYS A 317 -7.24 7.61 22.37
CA LYS A 317 -7.32 6.50 23.33
C LYS A 317 -6.90 5.17 22.67
N HIS A 318 -6.55 4.21 23.51
CA HIS A 318 -6.29 2.83 23.11
C HIS A 318 -5.15 2.64 22.09
N ARG A 319 -4.16 3.56 22.09
CA ARG A 319 -2.94 3.48 21.27
C ARG A 319 -1.83 4.32 21.85
N ASP A 320 -0.60 3.91 21.61
CA ASP A 320 0.56 4.74 21.88
C ASP A 320 0.68 5.83 20.82
N TRP A 321 1.04 7.01 21.24
CA TRP A 321 1.20 8.11 20.33
C TRP A 321 2.24 9.13 20.78
N ALA A 322 2.78 9.87 19.81
CA ALA A 322 3.75 10.93 20.05
C ALA A 322 3.46 12.15 19.16
N PHE A 323 3.96 13.30 19.59
CA PHE A 323 3.91 14.54 18.82
C PHE A 323 5.33 15.10 18.65
N LEU A 324 5.70 15.48 17.42
CA LEU A 324 6.97 16.10 17.09
C LEU A 324 6.77 17.36 16.24
N PHE A 325 7.50 18.41 16.57
CA PHE A 325 7.68 19.52 15.65
C PHE A 325 8.83 19.25 14.69
N THR A 326 8.63 19.61 13.40
CA THR A 326 9.62 19.42 12.34
C THR A 326 9.72 20.62 11.41
N SER A 327 10.84 20.72 10.74
CA SER A 327 10.95 21.47 9.48
C SER A 327 11.64 20.61 8.44
N VAL A 328 10.89 20.21 7.44
CA VAL A 328 11.45 19.48 6.29
C VAL A 328 12.48 20.36 5.57
N LYS A 329 12.25 21.68 5.50
CA LYS A 329 13.15 22.62 4.86
C LYS A 329 14.52 22.69 5.54
N THR A 330 14.55 22.80 6.86
CA THR A 330 15.78 22.98 7.64
C THR A 330 16.34 21.68 8.22
N LYS A 331 15.76 20.52 7.91
CA LYS A 331 16.07 19.18 8.48
C LYS A 331 15.77 19.04 9.99
N HIS A 332 15.09 20.00 10.59
CA HIS A 332 14.83 19.94 12.03
C HIS A 332 13.99 18.72 12.39
N ASN A 333 14.48 17.89 13.31
CA ASN A 333 13.84 16.69 13.88
C ASN A 333 13.47 15.58 12.87
N LEU A 334 14.06 15.53 11.68
CA LEU A 334 13.74 14.46 10.73
C LEU A 334 14.24 13.09 11.20
N ASP A 335 15.43 13.04 11.82
CA ASP A 335 15.95 11.81 12.40
C ASP A 335 15.11 11.37 13.62
N ALA A 336 14.59 12.33 14.38
CA ALA A 336 13.67 12.07 15.48
C ALA A 336 12.35 11.44 14.99
N VAL A 337 11.82 11.85 13.83
CA VAL A 337 10.65 11.21 13.22
C VAL A 337 10.90 9.72 13.01
N ILE A 338 12.01 9.37 12.37
CA ILE A 338 12.38 7.97 12.10
C ILE A 338 12.55 7.19 13.41
N GLN A 339 13.29 7.76 14.36
CA GLN A 339 13.50 7.11 15.65
C GLN A 339 12.19 6.87 16.41
N THR A 340 11.28 7.84 16.39
CA THR A 340 9.98 7.73 17.05
C THR A 340 9.08 6.69 16.38
N ILE A 341 9.12 6.55 15.04
CA ILE A 341 8.42 5.47 14.33
C ILE A 341 8.87 4.11 14.85
N PHE A 342 10.18 3.85 14.90
CA PHE A 342 10.70 2.57 15.41
C PHE A 342 10.33 2.34 16.89
N ASN A 343 10.40 3.37 17.74
CA ASN A 343 10.07 3.25 19.15
C ASN A 343 8.59 2.92 19.37
N LEU A 344 7.69 3.59 18.64
CA LEU A 344 6.24 3.37 18.75
C LEU A 344 5.79 2.01 18.20
N VAL A 345 6.48 1.46 17.21
CA VAL A 345 6.16 0.12 16.67
C VAL A 345 6.74 -0.98 17.55
N ALA A 346 7.80 -0.70 18.31
CA ALA A 346 8.43 -1.67 19.22
C ALA A 346 7.79 -1.70 20.62
N SER A 347 6.94 -0.71 20.98
CA SER A 347 6.19 -0.68 22.24
C SER A 347 4.98 -1.60 22.22
#